data_d372590eea784fa5c591fce9584c6729
#
_entry.id   d372590eea784fa5c591fce9584c6729
#
_cell.length_a   1.000
_cell.length_b   1.000
_cell.length_c   1.000
_cell.angle_alpha   90.00
_cell.angle_beta   90.00
_cell.angle_gamma   90.00
#
_symmetry.space_group_name_H-M   'P 1'
#
loop_
_entity.id
_entity.type
_entity.pdbx_description
1 polymer ?
#
loop_
_entity_poly.entity_id
_entity_poly.type
_entity_poly.pdbx_seq_one_letter_code
_entity_poly.pdbx_strand_id
1 'polypeptide(L)'
;DYYTRGHYVPGIKVDGMNALAVREVTRAAKAYALEHGPIMLEMDTYRYHGHSMSDPGITYRNRDEVAGVRAARDPVQRIKKYLINDTGFATEEEIKAVDMAVKKEVEAAVAAAKAAPEPPMTSLYEDIYTDQSKDFFMRGCDMSASNGVYGAPAFTSSK
;
A
#
# COMPACT_ATOMS: atom_id res chain seq x y z
N ASP A 1 4.73 -7.29 -20.83
CA ASP A 1 3.62 -8.13 -20.33
C ASP A 1 4.03 -8.90 -19.07
N TYR A 2 4.16 -8.16 -17.97
CA TYR A 2 4.58 -8.77 -16.68
C TYR A 2 3.52 -9.69 -16.09
N TYR A 3 2.27 -9.46 -16.38
CA TYR A 3 1.16 -10.31 -15.92
C TYR A 3 1.25 -11.75 -16.46
N THR A 4 2.00 -11.97 -17.56
CA THR A 4 2.22 -13.31 -18.13
C THR A 4 3.43 -14.04 -17.54
N ARG A 5 4.17 -13.41 -16.64
CA ARG A 5 5.42 -13.97 -16.09
C ARG A 5 5.26 -15.23 -15.28
N GLY A 6 4.15 -15.37 -14.61
CA GLY A 6 3.81 -16.61 -13.94
C GLY A 6 3.12 -17.56 -14.93
N HIS A 7 3.85 -18.27 -15.77
CA HIS A 7 3.25 -19.29 -16.63
C HIS A 7 2.40 -20.32 -15.87
N TYR A 8 2.60 -20.41 -14.59
CA TYR A 8 1.86 -21.30 -13.67
C TYR A 8 0.78 -20.59 -12.86
N VAL A 9 0.73 -19.27 -12.91
CA VAL A 9 -0.19 -18.43 -12.15
C VAL A 9 -0.91 -17.51 -13.13
N PRO A 10 -2.24 -17.48 -13.15
CA PRO A 10 -2.97 -16.55 -14.01
C PRO A 10 -2.65 -15.10 -13.65
N GLY A 11 -2.69 -14.22 -14.64
CA GLY A 11 -2.38 -12.82 -14.47
C GLY A 11 -3.33 -11.93 -15.24
N ILE A 12 -3.53 -10.72 -14.72
CA ILE A 12 -4.37 -9.68 -15.32
C ILE A 12 -3.60 -8.36 -15.35
N LYS A 13 -3.59 -7.69 -16.51
CA LYS A 13 -3.11 -6.31 -16.61
C LYS A 13 -4.25 -5.33 -16.35
N VAL A 14 -3.99 -4.34 -15.51
CA VAL A 14 -4.98 -3.40 -15.00
C VAL A 14 -4.49 -1.97 -15.20
N ASP A 15 -5.34 -1.07 -15.68
CA ASP A 15 -5.09 0.37 -15.63
C ASP A 15 -5.12 0.84 -14.16
N GLY A 16 -3.93 0.90 -13.54
CA GLY A 16 -3.75 1.32 -12.13
C GLY A 16 -4.06 2.80 -11.88
N MET A 17 -4.25 3.59 -12.95
CA MET A 17 -4.69 4.98 -12.89
C MET A 17 -6.22 5.13 -13.00
N ASN A 18 -6.96 4.01 -12.99
CA ASN A 18 -8.41 3.98 -12.99
C ASN A 18 -8.94 3.33 -11.71
N ALA A 19 -9.40 4.15 -10.77
CA ALA A 19 -9.88 3.69 -9.46
C ALA A 19 -11.01 2.65 -9.55
N LEU A 20 -11.91 2.76 -10.53
CA LEU A 20 -13.00 1.80 -10.72
C LEU A 20 -12.49 0.47 -11.27
N ALA A 21 -11.54 0.50 -12.21
CA ALA A 21 -10.92 -0.71 -12.73
C ALA A 21 -10.13 -1.44 -11.63
N VAL A 22 -9.34 -0.71 -10.84
CA VAL A 22 -8.59 -1.27 -9.70
C VAL A 22 -9.53 -1.92 -8.70
N ARG A 23 -10.62 -1.24 -8.32
CA ARG A 23 -11.61 -1.78 -7.38
C ARG A 23 -12.22 -3.09 -7.89
N GLU A 24 -12.71 -3.12 -9.14
CA GLU A 24 -13.39 -4.29 -9.68
C GLU A 24 -12.43 -5.47 -9.90
N VAL A 25 -11.24 -5.22 -10.42
CA VAL A 25 -10.24 -6.28 -10.58
C VAL A 25 -9.78 -6.84 -9.24
N THR A 26 -9.55 -5.99 -8.24
CA THR A 26 -9.15 -6.45 -6.91
C THR A 26 -10.25 -7.29 -6.27
N ARG A 27 -11.52 -6.90 -6.43
CA ARG A 27 -12.67 -7.68 -5.96
C ARG A 27 -12.74 -9.06 -6.63
N ALA A 28 -12.59 -9.10 -7.95
CA ALA A 28 -12.62 -10.34 -8.72
C ALA A 28 -11.41 -11.23 -8.40
N ALA A 29 -10.21 -10.64 -8.33
CA ALA A 29 -8.98 -11.36 -8.01
C ALA A 29 -9.02 -11.94 -6.59
N LYS A 30 -9.57 -11.21 -5.61
CA LYS A 30 -9.75 -11.71 -4.26
C LYS A 30 -10.68 -12.93 -4.23
N ALA A 31 -11.82 -12.87 -4.93
CA ALA A 31 -12.75 -13.99 -5.03
C ALA A 31 -12.08 -15.22 -5.68
N TYR A 32 -11.37 -14.99 -6.79
CA TYR A 32 -10.61 -16.03 -7.46
C TYR A 32 -9.55 -16.65 -6.57
N ALA A 33 -8.76 -15.82 -5.88
CA ALA A 33 -7.65 -16.32 -5.07
C ALA A 33 -8.11 -17.17 -3.86
N LEU A 34 -9.28 -16.87 -3.30
CA LEU A 34 -9.85 -17.65 -2.20
C LEU A 34 -10.34 -19.04 -2.65
N GLU A 35 -10.70 -19.20 -3.92
CA GLU A 35 -11.23 -20.44 -4.46
C GLU A 35 -10.16 -21.28 -5.21
N HIS A 36 -9.30 -20.60 -5.98
CA HIS A 36 -8.41 -21.23 -6.95
C HIS A 36 -6.92 -21.06 -6.65
N GLY A 37 -6.55 -20.20 -5.70
CA GLY A 37 -5.16 -19.92 -5.35
C GLY A 37 -4.62 -18.63 -5.98
N PRO A 38 -3.30 -18.46 -6.07
CA PRO A 38 -2.66 -17.20 -6.38
C PRO A 38 -3.00 -16.67 -7.78
N ILE A 39 -3.09 -15.34 -7.89
CA ILE A 39 -3.28 -14.60 -9.13
C ILE A 39 -2.36 -13.37 -9.13
N MET A 40 -1.78 -13.06 -10.28
CA MET A 40 -0.91 -11.90 -10.46
C MET A 40 -1.69 -10.72 -11.04
N LEU A 41 -1.53 -9.54 -10.46
CA LEU A 41 -2.06 -8.29 -11.01
C LEU A 41 -0.90 -7.39 -11.45
N GLU A 42 -0.83 -7.08 -12.74
CA GLU A 42 0.07 -6.06 -13.27
C GLU A 42 -0.66 -4.72 -13.27
N MET A 43 -0.27 -3.82 -12.33
CA MET A 43 -0.88 -2.50 -12.21
C MET A 43 -0.10 -1.50 -13.06
N ASP A 44 -0.66 -1.07 -14.21
CA ASP A 44 -0.10 -0.02 -15.05
C ASP A 44 -0.31 1.34 -14.41
N THR A 45 0.72 1.85 -13.74
CA THR A 45 0.69 3.12 -13.01
C THR A 45 1.80 4.06 -13.46
N TYR A 46 1.77 5.31 -12.97
CA TYR A 46 2.81 6.30 -13.20
C TYR A 46 3.21 6.97 -11.88
N ARG A 47 4.51 7.07 -11.64
CA ARG A 47 5.07 7.72 -10.46
C ARG A 47 5.43 9.16 -10.76
N TYR A 48 4.78 10.13 -10.10
CA TYR A 48 5.03 11.56 -10.33
C TYR A 48 6.33 12.08 -9.74
N HIS A 49 6.79 11.48 -8.66
CA HIS A 49 7.99 11.91 -7.93
C HIS A 49 9.15 10.93 -8.10
N GLY A 50 10.38 11.39 -7.83
CA GLY A 50 11.55 10.54 -7.78
C GLY A 50 11.46 9.46 -6.70
N HIS A 51 12.39 8.50 -6.75
CA HIS A 51 12.41 7.37 -5.82
C HIS A 51 12.75 7.78 -4.39
N SER A 52 13.68 8.72 -4.24
CA SER A 52 14.22 9.14 -2.94
C SER A 52 14.53 10.65 -2.95
N MET A 53 14.99 11.18 -1.83
CA MET A 53 15.41 12.58 -1.72
C MET A 53 16.58 12.93 -2.66
N SER A 54 17.43 11.95 -2.98
CA SER A 54 18.56 12.13 -3.90
C SER A 54 18.17 11.98 -5.38
N ASP A 55 16.96 11.51 -5.69
CA ASP A 55 16.46 11.38 -7.05
C ASP A 55 15.52 12.55 -7.39
N PRO A 56 15.98 13.55 -8.17
CA PRO A 56 15.13 14.67 -8.57
C PRO A 56 14.03 14.28 -9.56
N GLY A 57 14.06 13.06 -10.10
CA GLY A 57 13.09 12.55 -11.06
C GLY A 57 13.14 13.17 -12.46
N ILE A 58 14.12 14.03 -12.73
CA ILE A 58 14.26 14.80 -13.99
C ILE A 58 15.47 14.37 -14.82
N THR A 59 16.27 13.44 -14.36
CA THR A 59 17.45 12.93 -15.08
C THR A 59 17.09 11.98 -16.22
N TYR A 60 15.96 11.30 -16.13
CA TYR A 60 15.50 10.29 -17.08
C TYR A 60 14.13 10.61 -17.71
N ARG A 61 13.50 11.72 -17.31
CA ARG A 61 12.25 12.23 -17.89
C ARG A 61 12.13 13.75 -17.66
N ASN A 62 11.33 14.42 -18.46
CA ASN A 62 11.14 15.86 -18.32
C ASN A 62 9.86 16.20 -17.52
N ARG A 63 9.76 17.46 -17.07
CA ARG A 63 8.62 17.93 -16.28
C ARG A 63 7.32 17.97 -17.09
N ASP A 64 7.42 18.22 -18.39
CA ASP A 64 6.25 18.29 -19.26
C ASP A 64 5.61 16.94 -19.47
N GLU A 65 6.41 15.87 -19.54
CA GLU A 65 5.92 14.49 -19.56
C GLU A 65 5.12 14.18 -18.28
N VAL A 66 5.68 14.50 -17.11
CA VAL A 66 5.01 14.26 -15.81
C VAL A 66 3.71 15.05 -15.72
N ALA A 67 3.73 16.33 -16.14
CA ALA A 67 2.55 17.19 -16.15
C ALA A 67 1.49 16.66 -17.13
N GLY A 68 1.91 16.21 -18.31
CA GLY A 68 1.03 15.63 -19.33
C GLY A 68 0.34 14.35 -18.84
N VAL A 69 1.10 13.44 -18.24
CA VAL A 69 0.53 12.21 -17.67
C VAL A 69 -0.43 12.53 -16.52
N ARG A 70 -0.07 13.48 -15.64
CA ARG A 70 -0.95 13.91 -14.55
C ARG A 70 -2.25 14.51 -15.08
N ALA A 71 -2.18 15.37 -16.08
CA ALA A 71 -3.36 15.98 -16.68
C ALA A 71 -4.29 14.95 -17.34
N ALA A 72 -3.71 13.93 -17.99
CA ALA A 72 -4.47 12.94 -18.75
C ALA A 72 -4.97 11.74 -17.92
N ARG A 73 -4.19 11.31 -16.91
CA ARG A 73 -4.39 10.01 -16.24
C ARG A 73 -4.49 10.07 -14.72
N ASP A 74 -4.47 11.25 -14.10
CA ASP A 74 -4.56 11.32 -12.62
C ASP A 74 -5.84 10.65 -12.11
N PRO A 75 -5.74 9.60 -11.25
CA PRO A 75 -6.88 8.83 -10.81
C PRO A 75 -7.88 9.65 -9.99
N VAL A 76 -7.40 10.64 -9.22
CA VAL A 76 -8.27 11.50 -8.39
C VAL A 76 -9.06 12.45 -9.28
N GLN A 77 -8.40 13.08 -10.26
CA GLN A 77 -9.08 13.97 -11.20
C GLN A 77 -10.08 13.20 -12.09
N ARG A 78 -9.71 12.00 -12.50
CA ARG A 78 -10.58 11.14 -13.31
C ARG A 78 -11.87 10.76 -12.56
N ILE A 79 -11.76 10.35 -11.30
CA ILE A 79 -12.95 9.99 -10.52
C ILE A 79 -13.80 11.21 -10.18
N LYS A 80 -13.20 12.38 -9.90
CA LYS A 80 -13.93 13.63 -9.70
C LYS A 80 -14.74 13.99 -10.96
N LYS A 81 -14.09 13.98 -12.12
CA LYS A 81 -14.76 14.24 -13.40
C LYS A 81 -15.92 13.26 -13.64
N TYR A 82 -15.71 11.98 -13.41
CA TYR A 82 -16.73 10.96 -13.56
C TYR A 82 -17.95 11.20 -12.65
N LEU A 83 -17.71 11.51 -11.37
CA LEU A 83 -18.80 11.74 -10.41
C LEU A 83 -19.57 13.04 -10.68
N ILE A 84 -18.89 14.10 -11.07
CA ILE A 84 -19.51 15.42 -11.27
C ILE A 84 -20.08 15.56 -12.68
N ASN A 85 -19.26 15.32 -13.70
CA ASN A 85 -19.59 15.68 -15.08
C ASN A 85 -20.30 14.55 -15.85
N ASP A 86 -19.79 13.30 -15.68
CA ASP A 86 -20.26 12.20 -16.52
C ASP A 86 -21.54 11.57 -15.95
N THR A 87 -21.68 11.51 -14.62
CA THR A 87 -22.82 10.83 -13.96
C THR A 87 -23.70 11.77 -13.14
N GLY A 88 -23.20 12.91 -12.71
CA GLY A 88 -23.94 13.81 -11.82
C GLY A 88 -24.24 13.22 -10.44
N PHE A 89 -23.48 12.22 -9.98
CA PHE A 89 -23.67 11.57 -8.68
C PHE A 89 -23.18 12.42 -7.51
N ALA A 90 -22.36 13.42 -7.75
CA ALA A 90 -21.86 14.33 -6.73
C ALA A 90 -21.72 15.75 -7.26
N THR A 91 -21.82 16.72 -6.37
CA THR A 91 -21.55 18.13 -6.63
C THR A 91 -20.09 18.49 -6.31
N GLU A 92 -19.64 19.64 -6.80
CA GLU A 92 -18.30 20.13 -6.44
C GLU A 92 -18.16 20.41 -4.93
N GLU A 93 -19.25 20.89 -4.30
CA GLU A 93 -19.28 21.17 -2.86
C GLU A 93 -19.12 19.90 -2.04
N GLU A 94 -19.78 18.82 -2.43
CA GLU A 94 -19.65 17.51 -1.77
C GLU A 94 -18.23 16.96 -1.89
N ILE A 95 -17.62 17.06 -3.06
CA ILE A 95 -16.23 16.62 -3.27
C ILE A 95 -15.26 17.46 -2.43
N LYS A 96 -15.44 18.80 -2.36
CA LYS A 96 -14.64 19.67 -1.50
C LYS A 96 -14.81 19.32 -0.01
N ALA A 97 -16.02 18.97 0.41
CA ALA A 97 -16.26 18.53 1.78
C ALA A 97 -15.51 17.24 2.12
N VAL A 98 -15.50 16.27 1.19
CA VAL A 98 -14.71 15.04 1.34
C VAL A 98 -13.20 15.35 1.42
N ASP A 99 -12.68 16.18 0.52
CA ASP A 99 -11.26 16.57 0.52
C ASP A 99 -10.86 17.22 1.86
N MET A 100 -11.70 18.10 2.42
CA MET A 100 -11.45 18.72 3.72
C MET A 100 -11.51 17.72 4.88
N ALA A 101 -12.45 16.80 4.86
CA ALA A 101 -12.58 15.76 5.88
C ALA A 101 -11.36 14.85 5.90
N VAL A 102 -10.94 14.36 4.73
CA VAL A 102 -9.75 13.51 4.58
C VAL A 102 -8.49 14.25 5.01
N LYS A 103 -8.33 15.53 4.62
CA LYS A 103 -7.19 16.35 5.06
C LYS A 103 -7.09 16.42 6.60
N LYS A 104 -8.21 16.69 7.26
CA LYS A 104 -8.28 16.73 8.73
C LYS A 104 -7.93 15.40 9.38
N GLU A 105 -8.41 14.29 8.81
CA GLU A 105 -8.08 12.94 9.28
C GLU A 105 -6.59 12.65 9.16
N VAL A 106 -5.98 12.95 8.01
CA VAL A 106 -4.54 12.77 7.79
C VAL A 106 -3.71 13.64 8.73
N GLU A 107 -4.08 14.91 8.94
CA GLU A 107 -3.40 15.81 9.87
C GLU A 107 -3.44 15.26 11.30
N ALA A 108 -4.58 14.74 11.74
CA ALA A 108 -4.72 14.13 13.06
C ALA A 108 -3.87 12.85 13.19
N ALA A 109 -3.88 11.99 12.16
CA ALA A 109 -3.07 10.77 12.13
C ALA A 109 -1.56 11.07 12.17
N VAL A 110 -1.11 12.09 11.42
CA VAL A 110 0.30 12.54 11.45
C VAL A 110 0.68 13.09 12.83
N ALA A 111 -0.20 13.87 13.46
CA ALA A 111 0.05 14.38 14.82
C ALA A 111 0.15 13.23 15.83
N ALA A 112 -0.75 12.26 15.76
CA ALA A 112 -0.71 11.08 16.62
C ALA A 112 0.56 10.24 16.41
N ALA A 113 0.95 10.02 15.15
CA ALA A 113 2.17 9.28 14.81
C ALA A 113 3.45 9.97 15.35
N LYS A 114 3.52 11.31 15.27
CA LYS A 114 4.65 12.08 15.80
C LYS A 114 4.72 12.06 17.33
N ALA A 115 3.57 11.93 18.00
CA ALA A 115 3.49 11.87 19.45
C ALA A 115 3.67 10.45 20.01
N ALA A 116 3.56 9.43 19.16
CA ALA A 116 3.71 8.04 19.58
C ALA A 116 5.15 7.74 20.00
N PRO A 117 5.36 6.94 21.05
CA PRO A 117 6.68 6.46 21.42
C PRO A 117 7.21 5.46 20.37
N GLU A 118 8.52 5.24 20.40
CA GLU A 118 9.11 4.15 19.62
C GLU A 118 8.53 2.80 20.07
N PRO A 119 8.35 1.85 19.14
CA PRO A 119 7.89 0.51 19.49
C PRO A 119 8.84 -0.15 20.50
N PRO A 120 8.32 -0.91 21.48
CA PRO A 120 9.16 -1.64 22.43
C PRO A 120 9.95 -2.74 21.69
N MET A 121 11.08 -3.17 22.24
CA MET A 121 11.92 -4.21 21.64
C MET A 121 11.18 -5.53 21.42
N THR A 122 10.15 -5.82 22.21
CA THR A 122 9.30 -6.99 22.05
C THR A 122 8.56 -7.03 20.71
N SER A 123 8.26 -5.86 20.14
CA SER A 123 7.60 -5.74 18.83
C SER A 123 8.41 -6.30 17.66
N LEU A 124 9.71 -6.53 17.84
CA LEU A 124 10.53 -7.25 16.84
C LEU A 124 10.06 -8.69 16.59
N TYR A 125 9.34 -9.26 17.53
CA TYR A 125 8.92 -10.67 17.52
C TYR A 125 7.40 -10.83 17.46
N GLU A 126 6.65 -9.74 17.39
CA GLU A 126 5.20 -9.73 17.33
C GLU A 126 4.71 -9.65 15.87
N ASP A 127 3.48 -10.02 15.62
CA ASP A 127 2.79 -9.87 14.33
C ASP A 127 3.47 -10.54 13.12
N ILE A 128 4.27 -11.59 13.33
CA ILE A 128 4.93 -12.32 12.25
C ILE A 128 4.03 -13.39 11.65
N TYR A 129 3.29 -14.10 12.50
CA TYR A 129 2.35 -15.15 12.12
C TYR A 129 0.96 -14.90 12.71
N THR A 130 -0.08 -15.40 12.04
CA THR A 130 -1.46 -15.30 12.51
C THR A 130 -1.64 -15.99 13.86
N ASP A 131 -1.08 -17.20 14.01
CA ASP A 131 -1.08 -17.98 15.25
C ASP A 131 0.35 -18.08 15.78
N GLN A 132 0.71 -17.15 16.62
CA GLN A 132 2.02 -17.13 17.26
C GLN A 132 1.93 -17.92 18.57
N SER A 133 2.32 -19.22 18.52
CA SER A 133 2.33 -20.05 19.72
C SER A 133 3.46 -19.60 20.66
N LYS A 134 3.23 -19.77 21.97
CA LYS A 134 4.24 -19.47 23.00
C LYS A 134 5.50 -20.34 22.88
N ASP A 135 5.39 -21.45 22.17
CA ASP A 135 6.46 -22.44 21.99
C ASP A 135 7.15 -22.28 20.63
N PHE A 136 6.90 -21.19 19.92
CA PHE A 136 7.55 -20.95 18.63
C PHE A 136 9.03 -20.62 18.85
N PHE A 137 9.88 -21.46 18.28
CA PHE A 137 11.33 -21.29 18.32
C PHE A 137 11.84 -20.63 17.03
N MET A 138 12.45 -19.45 17.16
CA MET A 138 13.05 -18.78 16.01
C MET A 138 14.44 -19.35 15.75
N ARG A 139 14.66 -19.87 14.54
CA ARG A 139 16.00 -20.21 14.07
C ARG A 139 16.77 -18.94 13.77
N GLY A 140 17.85 -18.72 14.48
CA GLY A 140 18.75 -17.62 14.26
C GLY A 140 20.19 -18.11 14.08
N CYS A 141 21.07 -17.20 13.70
CA CYS A 141 22.50 -17.45 13.61
C CYS A 141 23.14 -17.66 14.99
N ASP A 142 22.52 -17.14 16.02
CA ASP A 142 22.97 -17.26 17.40
C ASP A 142 21.97 -18.09 18.20
N MET A 143 22.34 -19.34 18.44
CA MET A 143 21.53 -20.27 19.21
C MET A 143 21.41 -19.88 20.70
N SER A 144 22.31 -19.08 21.23
CA SER A 144 22.24 -18.58 22.60
C SER A 144 21.20 -17.49 22.76
N ALA A 145 21.01 -16.68 21.73
CA ALA A 145 19.97 -15.67 21.67
C ALA A 145 18.57 -16.30 21.42
N SER A 146 18.53 -17.48 20.83
CA SER A 146 17.29 -18.16 20.43
C SER A 146 16.70 -19.07 21.54
N ASN A 147 17.29 -19.14 22.71
CA ASN A 147 16.71 -19.83 23.87
C ASN A 147 15.49 -19.11 24.46
N GLY A 148 15.10 -17.96 23.91
CA GLY A 148 13.85 -17.30 24.19
C GLY A 148 12.70 -17.92 23.41
N VAL A 149 11.63 -18.23 24.09
CA VAL A 149 10.34 -18.51 23.46
C VAL A 149 9.95 -17.28 22.67
N TYR A 150 9.54 -17.46 21.42
CA TYR A 150 9.10 -16.36 20.57
C TYR A 150 7.97 -15.57 21.28
N GLY A 151 8.12 -14.27 21.45
CA GLY A 151 7.19 -13.44 22.20
C GLY A 151 7.36 -13.52 23.74
N ALA A 152 8.20 -14.40 24.25
CA ALA A 152 8.64 -14.24 25.63
C ALA A 152 9.82 -13.26 25.64
N PRO A 153 9.84 -12.28 26.54
CA PRO A 153 10.95 -11.36 26.69
C PRO A 153 12.18 -12.08 27.20
N ALA A 154 12.88 -12.81 26.31
CA ALA A 154 14.27 -13.19 26.57
C ALA A 154 15.15 -11.95 26.78
N PHE A 155 14.58 -10.80 26.49
CA PHE A 155 15.14 -9.47 26.65
C PHE A 155 14.41 -8.63 27.69
N THR A 156 13.77 -9.21 28.69
CA THR A 156 13.62 -8.47 29.93
C THR A 156 15.04 -8.25 30.42
N SER A 157 15.63 -7.17 29.94
CA SER A 157 16.83 -6.66 30.55
C SER A 157 16.52 -6.56 32.02
N SER A 158 17.11 -7.42 32.74
CA SER A 158 17.45 -7.09 34.09
C SER A 158 18.14 -5.76 34.07
N LYS A 159 17.42 -4.73 34.49
CA LYS A 159 17.89 -3.50 35.11
C LYS A 159 19.00 -2.73 34.41
#